data_388c116d0aad6a9a52bfe7de5e995a0f
#
_entry.id   388c116d0aad6a9a52bfe7de5e995a0f
#
_cell.length_a   1.000
_cell.length_b   1.000
_cell.length_c   1.000
_cell.angle_alpha   90.00
_cell.angle_beta   90.00
_cell.angle_gamma   90.00
#
_symmetry.space_group_name_H-M   'P 1'
#
loop_
_entity.id
_entity.type
_entity.pdbx_description
1 polymer ?
#
loop_
_entity_poly.entity_id
_entity_poly.type
_entity_poly.pdbx_seq_one_letter_code
_entity_poly.pdbx_strand_id
1 'polypeptide(L)'
;MKLEKLIIENFRGYQGRTEIVLDDLTALIGRNDVGKTTVLDALGVFFGHKLCKYDVSDKCVYSEDNDDVKIGCVFSGVPENLVIDATSETTLNDEYLLNEDGLLELHKIFKKGKGAGAIHAYCNHPSARDAKGILLKKNDELKAIAERLSIEVEDRRSNVILRQAIYREKGELRLTPQYISLAKEDGKTIWEQIQTYLPHFALFRADRPSTDEESEVQDPMKAAVVNALNEIETDLNEIKVKVKEKALAVATNTITHLNDI
;
A
#
# COMPACT_ATOMS: atom_id res chain seq x y z
N MET A 1 -4.24 5.04 9.14
CA MET A 1 -4.41 5.82 7.88
C MET A 1 -5.88 6.17 7.69
N LYS A 2 -6.19 7.34 7.10
CA LYS A 2 -7.58 7.77 6.78
C LYS A 2 -7.72 7.87 5.26
N LEU A 3 -8.85 7.38 4.72
CA LEU A 3 -9.20 7.52 3.31
C LEU A 3 -9.79 8.92 3.07
N GLU A 4 -9.16 9.69 2.20
CA GLU A 4 -9.53 11.07 1.89
C GLU A 4 -10.27 11.21 0.55
N LYS A 5 -9.85 10.41 -0.45
CA LYS A 5 -10.46 10.45 -1.79
C LYS A 5 -10.51 9.06 -2.41
N LEU A 6 -11.55 8.82 -3.21
CA LEU A 6 -11.63 7.74 -4.19
C LEU A 6 -11.45 8.33 -5.58
N ILE A 7 -10.67 7.67 -6.42
CA ILE A 7 -10.43 8.03 -7.82
C ILE A 7 -10.90 6.87 -8.68
N ILE A 8 -11.73 7.19 -9.67
CA ILE A 8 -12.27 6.21 -10.63
C ILE A 8 -11.94 6.70 -12.03
N GLU A 9 -11.35 5.85 -12.85
CA GLU A 9 -11.04 6.15 -14.25
C GLU A 9 -11.34 4.95 -15.13
N ASN A 10 -12.16 5.16 -16.15
CA ASN A 10 -12.57 4.17 -17.14
C ASN A 10 -13.29 2.92 -16.58
N PHE A 11 -14.00 3.06 -15.48
CA PHE A 11 -14.70 1.97 -14.81
C PHE A 11 -16.22 2.17 -14.89
N ARG A 12 -16.92 1.22 -15.51
CA ARG A 12 -18.38 1.23 -15.74
C ARG A 12 -18.87 2.54 -16.36
N GLY A 13 -19.69 3.32 -15.65
CA GLY A 13 -20.21 4.61 -16.12
C GLY A 13 -19.24 5.79 -15.98
N TYR A 14 -18.08 5.60 -15.41
CA TYR A 14 -17.07 6.66 -15.21
C TYR A 14 -16.03 6.63 -16.31
N GLN A 15 -16.16 7.55 -17.28
CA GLN A 15 -15.14 7.80 -18.28
C GLN A 15 -14.16 8.87 -17.79
N GLY A 16 -12.85 8.63 -18.00
CA GLY A 16 -11.82 9.55 -17.54
C GLY A 16 -11.69 9.60 -16.00
N ARG A 17 -10.76 10.42 -15.52
CA ARG A 17 -10.45 10.54 -14.10
C ARG A 17 -11.54 11.30 -13.36
N THR A 18 -12.21 10.66 -12.42
CA THR A 18 -13.21 11.25 -11.52
C THR A 18 -12.73 11.09 -10.09
N GLU A 19 -12.70 12.20 -9.34
CA GLU A 19 -12.33 12.23 -7.93
C GLU A 19 -13.55 12.44 -7.04
N ILE A 20 -13.68 11.65 -6.01
CA ILE A 20 -14.75 11.70 -5.02
C ILE A 20 -14.10 11.91 -3.65
N VAL A 21 -14.31 13.07 -3.05
CA VAL A 21 -13.84 13.38 -1.70
C VAL A 21 -14.69 12.62 -0.69
N LEU A 22 -14.03 12.03 0.29
CA LEU A 22 -14.66 11.25 1.34
C LEU A 22 -14.32 11.87 2.69
N ASP A 23 -15.36 12.13 3.47
CA ASP A 23 -15.27 12.58 4.85
C ASP A 23 -15.68 11.48 5.82
N ASP A 24 -15.69 11.80 7.13
CA ASP A 24 -16.12 10.87 8.19
C ASP A 24 -17.55 10.35 7.95
N LEU A 25 -18.39 11.15 7.29
CA LEU A 25 -19.70 10.75 6.79
C LEU A 25 -19.93 11.33 5.39
N THR A 26 -20.00 10.46 4.39
CA THR A 26 -20.26 10.85 3.00
C THR A 26 -21.56 10.20 2.51
N ALA A 27 -22.50 11.00 2.03
CA ALA A 27 -23.76 10.52 1.47
C ALA A 27 -23.78 10.67 -0.05
N LEU A 28 -24.01 9.57 -0.77
CA LEU A 28 -24.17 9.56 -2.21
C LEU A 28 -25.67 9.67 -2.57
N ILE A 29 -26.08 10.80 -3.14
CA ILE A 29 -27.47 11.09 -3.50
C ILE A 29 -27.61 11.18 -5.01
N GLY A 30 -28.67 10.65 -5.56
CA GLY A 30 -28.97 10.71 -6.98
C GLY A 30 -30.02 9.69 -7.42
N ARG A 31 -30.46 9.78 -8.68
CA ARG A 31 -31.39 8.79 -9.27
C ARG A 31 -30.77 7.39 -9.27
N ASN A 32 -31.60 6.36 -9.44
CA ASN A 32 -31.09 5.02 -9.73
C ASN A 32 -30.28 5.08 -11.04
N ASP A 33 -29.25 4.25 -11.13
CA ASP A 33 -28.34 4.14 -12.29
C ASP A 33 -27.35 5.32 -12.52
N VAL A 34 -27.26 6.30 -11.62
CA VAL A 34 -26.29 7.41 -11.70
C VAL A 34 -24.87 6.99 -11.27
N GLY A 35 -24.65 5.72 -10.93
CA GLY A 35 -23.32 5.23 -10.56
C GLY A 35 -23.01 5.21 -9.06
N LYS A 36 -24.00 5.42 -8.17
CA LYS A 36 -23.77 5.34 -6.69
C LYS A 36 -23.21 3.99 -6.25
N THR A 37 -23.81 2.90 -6.74
CA THR A 37 -23.33 1.53 -6.45
C THR A 37 -21.94 1.30 -7.04
N THR A 38 -21.65 1.90 -8.20
CA THR A 38 -20.32 1.82 -8.83
C THR A 38 -19.23 2.41 -7.94
N VAL A 39 -19.51 3.48 -7.19
CA VAL A 39 -18.57 4.07 -6.23
C VAL A 39 -18.25 3.08 -5.10
N LEU A 40 -19.27 2.43 -4.54
CA LEU A 40 -19.09 1.43 -3.48
C LEU A 40 -18.39 0.17 -4.00
N ASP A 41 -18.75 -0.27 -5.20
CA ASP A 41 -18.09 -1.43 -5.84
C ASP A 41 -16.63 -1.12 -6.18
N ALA A 42 -16.31 0.12 -6.61
CA ALA A 42 -14.93 0.54 -6.84
C ALA A 42 -14.09 0.47 -5.56
N LEU A 43 -14.61 0.97 -4.43
CA LEU A 43 -13.98 0.79 -3.11
C LEU A 43 -13.79 -0.69 -2.80
N GLY A 44 -14.82 -1.51 -2.97
CA GLY A 44 -14.73 -2.94 -2.74
C GLY A 44 -13.68 -3.64 -3.63
N VAL A 45 -13.58 -3.25 -4.90
CA VAL A 45 -12.53 -3.74 -5.81
C VAL A 45 -11.14 -3.31 -5.34
N PHE A 46 -10.98 -2.05 -4.90
CA PHE A 46 -9.71 -1.55 -4.38
C PHE A 46 -9.27 -2.31 -3.14
N PHE A 47 -10.13 -2.47 -2.15
CA PHE A 47 -9.84 -3.19 -0.92
C PHE A 47 -9.85 -4.73 -1.06
N GLY A 48 -10.20 -5.26 -2.23
CA GLY A 48 -10.22 -6.71 -2.49
C GLY A 48 -11.36 -7.44 -1.80
N HIS A 49 -12.51 -6.76 -1.61
CA HIS A 49 -13.69 -7.35 -0.97
C HIS A 49 -14.26 -8.51 -1.80
N LYS A 50 -14.63 -9.62 -1.15
CA LYS A 50 -15.06 -10.88 -1.79
C LYS A 50 -16.21 -10.70 -2.80
N LEU A 51 -17.12 -9.76 -2.54
CA LEU A 51 -18.30 -9.49 -3.34
C LEU A 51 -18.07 -8.48 -4.47
N CYS A 52 -16.92 -7.82 -4.51
CA CYS A 52 -16.58 -6.78 -5.47
C CYS A 52 -15.33 -7.20 -6.23
N LYS A 53 -15.52 -7.94 -7.31
CA LYS A 53 -14.43 -8.35 -8.20
C LYS A 53 -14.52 -7.56 -9.49
N TYR A 54 -13.38 -7.09 -9.98
CA TYR A 54 -13.30 -6.50 -11.31
C TYR A 54 -13.44 -7.59 -12.37
N ASP A 55 -14.29 -7.34 -13.34
CA ASP A 55 -14.39 -8.10 -14.58
C ASP A 55 -14.02 -7.22 -15.79
N VAL A 56 -13.52 -7.82 -16.86
CA VAL A 56 -13.13 -7.08 -18.08
C VAL A 56 -14.30 -6.30 -18.67
N SER A 57 -15.54 -6.77 -18.48
CA SER A 57 -16.77 -6.08 -18.88
C SER A 57 -17.08 -4.83 -18.05
N ASP A 58 -16.43 -4.63 -16.91
CA ASP A 58 -16.57 -3.42 -16.10
C ASP A 58 -15.81 -2.20 -16.70
N LYS A 59 -15.04 -2.41 -17.77
CA LYS A 59 -14.41 -1.29 -18.46
C LYS A 59 -15.48 -0.37 -19.08
N CYS A 60 -15.28 0.95 -18.93
CA CYS A 60 -16.19 1.94 -19.50
C CYS A 60 -16.26 1.79 -21.02
N VAL A 61 -17.48 1.63 -21.56
CA VAL A 61 -17.72 1.46 -23.00
C VAL A 61 -17.37 2.69 -23.84
N TYR A 62 -17.26 3.85 -23.22
CA TYR A 62 -16.88 5.11 -23.86
C TYR A 62 -15.39 5.41 -23.79
N SER A 63 -14.59 4.59 -23.06
CA SER A 63 -13.14 4.73 -23.03
C SER A 63 -12.50 4.11 -24.27
N GLU A 64 -11.31 4.58 -24.64
CA GLU A 64 -10.58 4.02 -25.76
C GLU A 64 -10.13 2.57 -25.47
N ASP A 65 -9.99 1.79 -26.52
CA ASP A 65 -9.66 0.36 -26.42
C ASP A 65 -8.38 0.09 -25.61
N ASN A 66 -7.40 0.97 -25.71
CA ASN A 66 -6.10 0.82 -25.05
C ASN A 66 -6.02 1.46 -23.65
N ASP A 67 -7.10 2.13 -23.23
CA ASP A 67 -7.13 2.75 -21.91
C ASP A 67 -7.19 1.70 -20.81
N ASP A 68 -6.42 1.92 -19.77
CA ASP A 68 -6.48 1.12 -18.55
C ASP A 68 -7.65 1.56 -17.67
N VAL A 69 -8.22 0.61 -16.93
CA VAL A 69 -9.12 0.93 -15.83
C VAL A 69 -8.29 1.19 -14.59
N LYS A 70 -8.53 2.32 -13.90
CA LYS A 70 -7.82 2.66 -12.68
C LYS A 70 -8.81 2.95 -11.55
N ILE A 71 -8.59 2.32 -10.42
CA ILE A 71 -9.32 2.60 -9.19
C ILE A 71 -8.27 2.98 -8.15
N GLY A 72 -8.32 4.23 -7.72
CA GLY A 72 -7.35 4.83 -6.80
C GLY A 72 -7.97 5.27 -5.50
N CYS A 73 -7.18 5.25 -4.44
CA CYS A 73 -7.51 5.79 -3.13
C CYS A 73 -6.38 6.68 -2.63
N VAL A 74 -6.74 7.80 -2.03
CA VAL A 74 -5.78 8.74 -1.44
C VAL A 74 -5.93 8.67 0.08
N PHE A 75 -4.80 8.54 0.77
CA PHE A 75 -4.75 8.34 2.21
C PHE A 75 -3.89 9.41 2.89
N SER A 76 -4.39 9.89 4.04
CA SER A 76 -3.62 10.65 5.05
C SER A 76 -3.23 9.77 6.24
N GLY A 77 -2.42 10.31 7.15
CA GLY A 77 -1.98 9.60 8.36
C GLY A 77 -1.16 8.34 8.02
N VAL A 78 -0.23 8.48 7.09
CA VAL A 78 0.69 7.40 6.68
C VAL A 78 1.65 7.02 7.81
N PRO A 79 2.16 5.77 7.86
CA PRO A 79 3.15 5.37 8.85
C PRO A 79 4.42 6.20 8.72
N GLU A 80 5.01 6.56 9.87
CA GLU A 80 6.24 7.35 9.92
C GLU A 80 7.43 6.56 9.36
N ASN A 81 7.54 5.27 9.70
CA ASN A 81 8.64 4.41 9.27
C ASN A 81 8.13 3.13 8.62
N LEU A 82 8.87 2.65 7.65
CA LEU A 82 8.69 1.37 6.98
C LEU A 82 9.97 0.54 7.10
N VAL A 83 9.84 -0.72 7.48
CA VAL A 83 10.95 -1.67 7.59
C VAL A 83 11.05 -2.47 6.31
N ILE A 84 12.02 -2.20 5.45
CA ILE A 84 12.18 -2.91 4.17
C ILE A 84 13.00 -4.19 4.35
N ASP A 85 14.01 -4.14 5.22
CA ASP A 85 14.80 -5.30 5.62
C ASP A 85 15.11 -5.24 7.13
N ALA A 86 15.69 -6.30 7.68
CA ALA A 86 15.98 -6.41 9.11
C ALA A 86 16.92 -5.32 9.66
N THR A 87 17.58 -4.55 8.81
CA THR A 87 18.61 -3.58 9.16
C THR A 87 18.32 -2.17 8.67
N SER A 88 17.26 -1.96 7.86
CA SER A 88 17.04 -0.69 7.18
C SER A 88 15.57 -0.27 7.22
N GLU A 89 15.35 0.83 7.94
CA GLU A 89 14.08 1.56 7.93
C GLU A 89 14.14 2.66 6.87
N THR A 90 12.99 2.98 6.29
CA THR A 90 12.79 4.11 5.39
C THR A 90 11.44 4.74 5.62
N THR A 91 11.16 5.84 4.94
CA THR A 91 9.85 6.50 4.97
C THR A 91 9.27 6.58 3.55
N LEU A 92 7.95 6.73 3.44
CA LEU A 92 7.33 6.99 2.14
C LEU A 92 7.86 8.27 1.49
N ASN A 93 8.25 9.26 2.31
CA ASN A 93 8.84 10.50 1.85
C ASN A 93 10.25 10.29 1.29
N ASP A 94 11.11 9.53 1.97
CA ASP A 94 12.48 9.26 1.52
C ASP A 94 12.52 8.40 0.24
N GLU A 95 11.49 7.59 0.03
CA GLU A 95 11.32 6.80 -1.20
C GLU A 95 10.56 7.57 -2.29
N TYR A 96 10.18 8.83 -2.05
CA TYR A 96 9.43 9.67 -3.00
C TYR A 96 8.13 9.00 -3.49
N LEU A 97 7.36 8.41 -2.56
CA LEU A 97 6.11 7.70 -2.83
C LEU A 97 4.86 8.51 -2.46
N LEU A 98 5.01 9.77 -2.08
CA LEU A 98 3.91 10.68 -1.80
C LEU A 98 3.60 11.55 -3.02
N ASN A 99 2.34 11.96 -3.17
CA ASN A 99 1.90 12.90 -4.20
C ASN A 99 2.30 14.35 -3.85
N GLU A 100 1.88 15.32 -4.66
CA GLU A 100 2.21 16.74 -4.46
C GLU A 100 1.63 17.34 -3.17
N ASP A 101 0.55 16.75 -2.64
CA ASP A 101 -0.09 17.15 -1.39
C ASP A 101 0.54 16.47 -0.15
N GLY A 102 1.58 15.65 -0.32
CA GLY A 102 2.18 14.86 0.74
C GLY A 102 1.32 13.68 1.21
N LEU A 103 0.35 13.26 0.40
CA LEU A 103 -0.55 12.15 0.68
C LEU A 103 -0.12 10.89 -0.09
N LEU A 104 -0.52 9.72 0.42
CA LEU A 104 -0.29 8.46 -0.27
C LEU A 104 -1.46 8.18 -1.23
N GLU A 105 -1.18 8.26 -2.53
CA GLU A 105 -2.14 7.96 -3.59
C GLU A 105 -1.81 6.61 -4.21
N LEU A 106 -2.69 5.63 -4.01
CA LEU A 106 -2.55 4.25 -4.47
C LEU A 106 -3.58 3.92 -5.54
N HIS A 107 -3.17 3.26 -6.61
CA HIS A 107 -4.04 2.84 -7.69
C HIS A 107 -3.94 1.35 -7.97
N LYS A 108 -5.08 0.65 -8.07
CA LYS A 108 -5.21 -0.63 -8.76
C LYS A 108 -5.42 -0.36 -10.25
N ILE A 109 -4.46 -0.77 -11.06
CA ILE A 109 -4.49 -0.57 -12.52
C ILE A 109 -4.76 -1.91 -13.20
N PHE A 110 -5.85 -1.97 -13.95
CA PHE A 110 -6.27 -3.13 -14.72
C PHE A 110 -5.96 -2.90 -16.21
N LYS A 111 -4.99 -3.64 -16.71
CA LYS A 111 -4.59 -3.60 -18.12
C LYS A 111 -5.64 -4.25 -19.00
N LYS A 112 -5.76 -3.80 -20.26
CA LYS A 112 -6.64 -4.38 -21.27
C LYS A 112 -6.62 -5.91 -21.23
N GLY A 113 -7.80 -6.51 -21.13
CA GLY A 113 -7.97 -7.97 -21.16
C GLY A 113 -7.47 -8.72 -19.92
N LYS A 114 -7.08 -8.04 -18.84
CA LYS A 114 -6.63 -8.66 -17.59
C LYS A 114 -7.61 -8.39 -16.45
N GLY A 115 -8.08 -9.45 -15.82
CA GLY A 115 -8.93 -9.37 -14.62
C GLY A 115 -8.16 -9.02 -13.33
N ALA A 116 -6.84 -9.22 -13.33
CA ALA A 116 -6.00 -8.90 -12.16
C ALA A 116 -5.42 -7.49 -12.28
N GLY A 117 -5.70 -6.66 -11.29
CA GLY A 117 -5.12 -5.31 -11.16
C GLY A 117 -3.78 -5.34 -10.46
N ALA A 118 -2.84 -4.51 -10.92
CA ALA A 118 -1.56 -4.29 -10.27
C ALA A 118 -1.59 -3.00 -9.45
N ILE A 119 -1.01 -3.04 -8.24
CA ILE A 119 -0.95 -1.88 -7.35
C ILE A 119 0.21 -0.96 -7.72
N HIS A 120 -0.07 0.35 -7.74
CA HIS A 120 0.89 1.41 -8.04
C HIS A 120 0.70 2.57 -7.05
N ALA A 121 1.78 3.25 -6.70
CA ALA A 121 1.71 4.58 -6.11
C ALA A 121 1.72 5.62 -7.23
N TYR A 122 0.84 6.62 -7.19
CA TYR A 122 0.92 7.82 -8.00
C TYR A 122 1.56 8.92 -7.17
N CYS A 123 2.76 9.30 -7.51
CA CYS A 123 3.62 10.09 -6.63
C CYS A 123 4.57 11.00 -7.39
N ASN A 124 5.07 12.04 -6.72
CA ASN A 124 6.15 12.87 -7.22
C ASN A 124 7.49 12.15 -7.04
N HIS A 125 7.89 11.41 -8.07
CA HIS A 125 9.07 10.53 -8.02
C HIS A 125 10.20 11.08 -8.89
N PRO A 126 11.49 10.82 -8.54
CA PRO A 126 12.64 11.24 -9.32
C PRO A 126 12.59 10.80 -10.77
N SER A 127 12.81 11.76 -11.68
CA SER A 127 12.84 11.53 -13.14
C SER A 127 14.26 11.67 -13.73
N ALA A 128 15.24 12.13 -12.95
CA ALA A 128 16.64 12.22 -13.35
C ALA A 128 17.22 10.83 -13.72
N ARG A 129 18.07 10.78 -14.75
CA ARG A 129 18.55 9.56 -15.40
C ARG A 129 18.94 8.43 -14.45
N ASP A 130 19.75 8.73 -13.43
CA ASP A 130 20.29 7.69 -12.53
C ASP A 130 19.43 7.48 -11.27
N ALA A 131 18.48 8.38 -11.01
CA ALA A 131 17.54 8.31 -9.88
C ALA A 131 16.17 7.73 -10.29
N LYS A 132 15.88 7.70 -11.59
CA LYS A 132 14.59 7.22 -12.10
C LYS A 132 14.38 5.74 -11.84
N GLY A 133 13.30 5.41 -11.12
CA GLY A 133 12.84 4.04 -10.91
C GLY A 133 13.81 3.15 -10.13
N ILE A 134 14.71 3.71 -9.33
CA ILE A 134 15.69 2.92 -8.57
C ILE A 134 15.03 2.09 -7.46
N LEU A 135 13.83 2.43 -7.02
CA LEU A 135 13.04 1.60 -6.12
C LEU A 135 12.78 0.18 -6.67
N LEU A 136 12.69 0.07 -8.01
CA LEU A 136 12.38 -1.18 -8.71
C LEU A 136 13.63 -1.90 -9.22
N LYS A 137 14.82 -1.51 -8.74
CA LYS A 137 16.09 -2.11 -9.12
C LYS A 137 16.59 -3.09 -8.07
N LYS A 138 17.24 -4.14 -8.55
CA LYS A 138 17.92 -5.12 -7.70
C LYS A 138 19.20 -4.54 -7.10
N ASN A 139 19.65 -5.13 -6.01
CA ASN A 139 20.86 -4.71 -5.30
C ASN A 139 22.08 -4.54 -6.23
N ASP A 140 22.31 -5.49 -7.16
CA ASP A 140 23.46 -5.42 -8.07
C ASP A 140 23.35 -4.25 -9.07
N GLU A 141 22.14 -3.90 -9.51
CA GLU A 141 21.90 -2.74 -10.36
C GLU A 141 22.15 -1.43 -9.61
N LEU A 142 21.73 -1.37 -8.33
CA LEU A 142 21.98 -0.21 -7.45
C LEU A 142 23.47 -0.03 -7.19
N LYS A 143 24.20 -1.11 -6.91
CA LYS A 143 25.66 -1.09 -6.77
C LYS A 143 26.35 -0.57 -8.04
N ALA A 144 25.94 -1.04 -9.20
CA ALA A 144 26.51 -0.59 -10.48
C ALA A 144 26.27 0.92 -10.70
N ILE A 145 25.10 1.46 -10.28
CA ILE A 145 24.83 2.89 -10.33
C ILE A 145 25.76 3.64 -9.35
N ALA A 146 25.87 3.18 -8.11
CA ALA A 146 26.71 3.80 -7.08
C ALA A 146 28.20 3.82 -7.53
N GLU A 147 28.70 2.74 -8.08
CA GLU A 147 30.08 2.65 -8.63
C GLU A 147 30.30 3.62 -9.79
N ARG A 148 29.37 3.70 -10.74
CA ARG A 148 29.44 4.64 -11.85
C ARG A 148 29.46 6.09 -11.40
N LEU A 149 28.76 6.40 -10.29
CA LEU A 149 28.71 7.73 -9.71
C LEU A 149 29.83 7.98 -8.70
N SER A 150 30.72 6.99 -8.48
CA SER A 150 31.80 7.03 -7.47
C SER A 150 31.32 7.33 -6.05
N ILE A 151 30.13 6.79 -5.70
CA ILE A 151 29.52 6.97 -4.37
C ILE A 151 30.09 5.92 -3.42
N GLU A 152 30.68 6.38 -2.31
CA GLU A 152 31.03 5.51 -1.18
C GLU A 152 29.79 5.26 -0.31
N VAL A 153 29.50 3.99 -0.04
CA VAL A 153 28.36 3.56 0.76
C VAL A 153 28.83 2.64 1.88
N GLU A 154 28.39 2.90 3.09
CA GLU A 154 28.78 2.13 4.29
C GLU A 154 28.31 0.67 4.23
N ASP A 155 27.07 0.42 3.84
CA ASP A 155 26.54 -0.94 3.64
C ASP A 155 25.97 -1.11 2.23
N ARG A 156 26.71 -1.81 1.40
CA ARG A 156 26.31 -2.13 0.02
C ARG A 156 25.28 -3.26 -0.08
N ARG A 157 24.90 -3.90 1.03
CA ARG A 157 23.89 -4.96 1.05
C ARG A 157 22.49 -4.38 1.18
N SER A 158 22.35 -3.20 1.80
CA SER A 158 21.06 -2.52 1.97
C SER A 158 20.70 -1.72 0.72
N ASN A 159 19.56 -2.06 0.11
CA ASN A 159 19.01 -1.31 -1.02
C ASN A 159 18.57 0.11 -0.61
N VAL A 160 18.07 0.27 0.61
CA VAL A 160 17.66 1.57 1.16
C VAL A 160 18.84 2.53 1.20
N ILE A 161 19.95 2.09 1.81
CA ILE A 161 21.17 2.91 1.95
C ILE A 161 21.74 3.27 0.57
N LEU A 162 21.76 2.32 -0.38
CA LEU A 162 22.19 2.56 -1.75
C LEU A 162 21.31 3.61 -2.44
N ARG A 163 19.97 3.51 -2.34
CA ARG A 163 19.05 4.48 -2.94
C ARG A 163 19.20 5.87 -2.33
N GLN A 164 19.26 5.97 -1.00
CA GLN A 164 19.45 7.24 -0.31
C GLN A 164 20.75 7.93 -0.72
N ALA A 165 21.85 7.16 -0.84
CA ALA A 165 23.13 7.68 -1.30
C ALA A 165 23.05 8.18 -2.74
N ILE A 166 22.39 7.45 -3.65
CA ILE A 166 22.18 7.85 -5.05
C ILE A 166 21.32 9.13 -5.12
N TYR A 167 20.23 9.20 -4.35
CA TYR A 167 19.38 10.39 -4.32
C TYR A 167 20.15 11.63 -3.82
N ARG A 168 20.93 11.47 -2.76
CA ARG A 168 21.74 12.55 -2.17
C ARG A 168 22.80 13.08 -3.14
N GLU A 169 23.51 12.19 -3.82
CA GLU A 169 24.56 12.57 -4.78
C GLU A 169 24.01 13.35 -5.97
N LYS A 170 22.79 13.03 -6.43
CA LYS A 170 22.16 13.70 -7.56
C LYS A 170 21.69 15.13 -7.26
N GLY A 171 21.47 15.50 -6.01
CA GLY A 171 20.99 16.83 -5.61
C GLY A 171 19.61 17.16 -6.19
N GLU A 172 19.56 17.77 -7.37
CA GLU A 172 18.29 18.06 -8.06
C GLU A 172 17.72 16.82 -8.75
N LEU A 173 16.72 16.20 -8.12
CA LEU A 173 16.11 14.96 -8.60
C LEU A 173 15.07 15.15 -9.70
N ARG A 174 14.59 16.38 -9.94
CA ARG A 174 13.49 16.70 -10.86
C ARG A 174 12.31 15.76 -10.63
N LEU A 175 11.54 16.04 -9.58
CA LEU A 175 10.36 15.25 -9.24
C LEU A 175 9.26 15.49 -10.28
N THR A 176 8.64 14.42 -10.75
CA THR A 176 7.50 14.47 -11.68
C THR A 176 6.43 13.47 -11.25
N PRO A 177 5.14 13.80 -11.42
CA PRO A 177 4.06 12.86 -11.16
C PRO A 177 4.17 11.64 -12.06
N GLN A 178 4.20 10.44 -11.46
CA GLN A 178 4.27 9.18 -12.20
C GLN A 178 3.75 8.00 -11.39
N TYR A 179 3.39 6.92 -12.08
CA TYR A 179 3.00 5.66 -11.47
C TYR A 179 4.21 4.79 -11.18
N ILE A 180 4.43 4.45 -9.92
CA ILE A 180 5.48 3.53 -9.46
C ILE A 180 4.84 2.22 -9.04
N SER A 181 5.25 1.12 -9.66
CA SER A 181 4.72 -0.21 -9.34
C SER A 181 5.12 -0.64 -7.94
N LEU A 182 4.14 -1.06 -7.13
CA LEU A 182 4.36 -1.65 -5.83
C LEU A 182 4.21 -3.19 -5.86
N ALA A 183 4.31 -3.80 -7.03
CA ALA A 183 4.20 -5.25 -7.21
C ALA A 183 5.56 -5.94 -7.44
N LYS A 184 6.67 -5.18 -7.40
CA LYS A 184 8.01 -5.68 -7.74
C LYS A 184 9.05 -5.18 -6.76
N GLU A 185 10.11 -5.98 -6.55
CA GLU A 185 11.29 -5.67 -5.74
C GLU A 185 10.90 -5.05 -4.39
N ASP A 186 11.62 -4.05 -3.92
CA ASP A 186 11.34 -3.39 -2.63
C ASP A 186 9.96 -2.71 -2.57
N GLY A 187 9.40 -2.33 -3.72
CA GLY A 187 8.01 -1.85 -3.81
C GLY A 187 7.00 -2.86 -3.27
N LYS A 188 7.25 -4.17 -3.47
CA LYS A 188 6.38 -5.23 -2.93
C LYS A 188 6.43 -5.27 -1.40
N THR A 189 7.61 -5.18 -0.81
CA THR A 189 7.79 -5.15 0.65
C THR A 189 7.11 -3.92 1.26
N ILE A 190 7.27 -2.75 0.61
CA ILE A 190 6.58 -1.52 1.01
C ILE A 190 5.06 -1.72 0.97
N TRP A 191 4.53 -2.33 -0.10
CA TRP A 191 3.10 -2.60 -0.22
C TRP A 191 2.59 -3.53 0.88
N GLU A 192 3.30 -4.61 1.16
CA GLU A 192 2.95 -5.57 2.22
C GLU A 192 2.83 -4.88 3.59
N GLN A 193 3.69 -3.91 3.88
CA GLN A 193 3.58 -3.12 5.11
C GLN A 193 2.44 -2.10 5.05
N ILE A 194 2.30 -1.34 3.97
CA ILE A 194 1.20 -0.37 3.81
C ILE A 194 -0.15 -1.06 4.02
N GLN A 195 -0.31 -2.29 3.54
CA GLN A 195 -1.57 -3.05 3.69
C GLN A 195 -1.98 -3.23 5.16
N THR A 196 -1.05 -3.31 6.09
CA THR A 196 -1.35 -3.47 7.54
C THR A 196 -1.92 -2.20 8.16
N TYR A 197 -1.69 -1.05 7.53
CA TYR A 197 -2.19 0.27 8.00
C TYR A 197 -3.44 0.73 7.24
N LEU A 198 -3.85 0.02 6.18
CA LEU A 198 -5.06 0.39 5.45
C LEU A 198 -6.30 0.27 6.34
N PRO A 199 -7.27 1.20 6.21
CA PRO A 199 -8.52 1.09 6.93
C PRO A 199 -9.28 -0.17 6.50
N HIS A 200 -9.99 -0.79 7.44
CA HIS A 200 -10.85 -1.92 7.16
C HIS A 200 -12.05 -1.47 6.33
N PHE A 201 -12.31 -2.21 5.26
CA PHE A 201 -13.47 -1.97 4.40
C PHE A 201 -14.54 -3.03 4.64
N ALA A 202 -15.77 -2.59 4.94
CA ALA A 202 -16.95 -3.44 5.05
C ALA A 202 -18.09 -2.88 4.20
N LEU A 203 -18.71 -3.73 3.38
CA LEU A 203 -19.80 -3.36 2.48
C LEU A 203 -21.12 -3.96 2.96
N PHE A 204 -22.08 -3.07 3.25
CA PHE A 204 -23.45 -3.45 3.58
C PHE A 204 -24.35 -3.29 2.37
N ARG A 205 -25.09 -4.32 2.03
CA ARG A 205 -26.12 -4.29 0.99
C ARG A 205 -27.49 -4.49 1.62
N ALA A 206 -28.43 -3.57 1.36
CA ALA A 206 -29.79 -3.64 1.90
C ALA A 206 -30.62 -4.81 1.35
N ASP A 207 -30.29 -5.35 0.16
CA ASP A 207 -31.15 -6.24 -0.63
C ASP A 207 -30.79 -7.74 -0.48
N ARG A 208 -30.14 -8.16 0.62
CA ARG A 208 -29.77 -9.58 0.78
C ARG A 208 -30.84 -10.41 1.44
N PRO A 209 -31.24 -11.53 0.82
CA PRO A 209 -31.90 -12.59 1.55
C PRO A 209 -30.93 -13.17 2.61
N SER A 210 -31.38 -13.27 3.85
CA SER A 210 -30.62 -13.87 4.95
C SER A 210 -30.52 -15.40 4.71
N THR A 211 -29.41 -15.81 4.11
CA THR A 211 -29.04 -17.25 4.09
C THR A 211 -27.95 -17.47 5.14
N ASP A 212 -28.15 -18.47 5.98
CA ASP A 212 -27.32 -18.75 7.18
C ASP A 212 -25.84 -19.06 6.92
N GLU A 213 -25.44 -19.33 5.69
CA GLU A 213 -24.06 -19.64 5.31
C GLU A 213 -23.12 -18.42 5.19
N GLU A 214 -23.65 -17.19 5.23
CA GLU A 214 -22.88 -15.94 5.09
C GLU A 214 -22.74 -15.14 6.40
N SER A 215 -22.93 -15.76 7.56
CA SER A 215 -22.96 -15.07 8.85
C SER A 215 -21.67 -14.31 9.21
N GLU A 216 -20.53 -14.69 8.67
CA GLU A 216 -19.23 -14.00 8.90
C GLU A 216 -19.11 -12.69 8.12
N VAL A 217 -19.87 -12.52 7.02
CA VAL A 217 -19.87 -11.30 6.18
C VAL A 217 -21.00 -10.36 6.57
N GLN A 218 -21.96 -10.80 7.37
CA GLN A 218 -23.19 -10.09 7.70
C GLN A 218 -23.08 -9.18 8.93
N ASP A 219 -22.13 -9.37 9.81
CA ASP A 219 -21.96 -8.54 11.00
C ASP A 219 -20.58 -7.85 10.99
N PRO A 220 -20.50 -6.63 10.48
CA PRO A 220 -19.25 -5.86 10.48
C PRO A 220 -18.77 -5.51 11.87
N MET A 221 -19.69 -5.44 12.83
CA MET A 221 -19.35 -5.28 14.23
C MET A 221 -18.61 -6.52 14.73
N LYS A 222 -19.07 -7.71 14.31
CA LYS A 222 -18.38 -8.97 14.58
C LYS A 222 -17.04 -9.07 13.87
N ALA A 223 -16.96 -8.64 12.59
CA ALA A 223 -15.70 -8.56 11.85
C ALA A 223 -14.72 -7.55 12.48
N ALA A 224 -15.20 -6.38 12.91
CA ALA A 224 -14.40 -5.38 13.62
C ALA A 224 -13.91 -5.90 14.97
N VAL A 225 -14.76 -6.61 15.72
CA VAL A 225 -14.38 -7.24 17.00
C VAL A 225 -13.34 -8.35 16.77
N VAL A 226 -13.53 -9.21 15.77
CA VAL A 226 -12.55 -10.27 15.42
C VAL A 226 -11.22 -9.66 15.01
N ASN A 227 -11.22 -8.60 14.22
CA ASN A 227 -9.99 -7.91 13.80
C ASN A 227 -9.29 -7.25 15.00
N ALA A 228 -10.03 -6.57 15.88
CA ALA A 228 -9.49 -5.99 17.10
C ALA A 228 -8.90 -7.06 18.04
N LEU A 229 -9.55 -8.24 18.13
CA LEU A 229 -9.02 -9.36 18.90
C LEU A 229 -7.76 -9.95 18.28
N ASN A 230 -7.68 -10.03 16.95
CA ASN A 230 -6.48 -10.49 16.24
C ASN A 230 -5.30 -9.52 16.41
N GLU A 231 -5.56 -8.19 16.40
CA GLU A 231 -4.53 -7.19 16.70
C GLU A 231 -3.99 -7.37 18.14
N ILE A 232 -4.89 -7.50 19.12
CA ILE A 232 -4.49 -7.76 20.53
C ILE A 232 -3.73 -9.07 20.65
N GLU A 233 -4.12 -10.12 19.93
CA GLU A 233 -3.41 -11.42 19.96
C GLU A 233 -2.02 -11.30 19.35
N THR A 234 -1.85 -10.52 18.30
CA THR A 234 -0.55 -10.22 17.68
C THR A 234 0.37 -9.49 18.67
N ASP A 235 -0.12 -8.42 19.29
CA ASP A 235 0.62 -7.65 20.30
C ASP A 235 1.01 -8.53 21.50
N LEU A 236 0.10 -9.38 21.96
CA LEU A 236 0.37 -10.33 23.06
C LEU A 236 1.45 -11.34 22.68
N ASN A 237 1.47 -11.80 21.43
CA ASN A 237 2.49 -12.74 20.97
C ASN A 237 3.87 -12.05 20.87
N GLU A 238 3.95 -10.81 20.40
CA GLU A 238 5.18 -10.04 20.41
C GLU A 238 5.71 -9.81 21.84
N ILE A 239 4.82 -9.46 22.77
CA ILE A 239 5.19 -9.31 24.19
C ILE A 239 5.70 -10.64 24.76
N LYS A 240 5.04 -11.77 24.46
CA LYS A 240 5.50 -13.10 24.92
C LYS A 240 6.89 -13.43 24.39
N VAL A 241 7.20 -13.13 23.13
CA VAL A 241 8.52 -13.33 22.54
C VAL A 241 9.58 -12.48 23.27
N LYS A 242 9.33 -11.18 23.44
CA LYS A 242 10.24 -10.27 24.15
C LYS A 242 10.47 -10.67 25.60
N VAL A 243 9.43 -11.14 26.30
CA VAL A 243 9.57 -11.64 27.68
C VAL A 243 10.42 -12.91 27.73
N LYS A 244 10.21 -13.84 26.79
CA LYS A 244 11.00 -15.06 26.70
C LYS A 244 12.48 -14.79 26.41
N GLU A 245 12.77 -13.87 25.52
CA GLU A 245 14.15 -13.45 25.22
C GLU A 245 14.84 -12.82 26.43
N LYS A 246 14.14 -11.90 27.12
CA LYS A 246 14.69 -11.31 28.37
C LYS A 246 14.89 -12.34 29.47
N ALA A 247 13.97 -13.27 29.64
CA ALA A 247 14.09 -14.34 30.63
C ALA A 247 15.30 -15.26 30.33
N LEU A 248 15.51 -15.60 29.05
CA LEU A 248 16.68 -16.36 28.59
C LEU A 248 17.98 -15.60 28.83
N ALA A 249 18.02 -14.29 28.52
CA ALA A 249 19.20 -13.46 28.75
C ALA A 249 19.55 -13.38 30.23
N VAL A 250 18.56 -13.20 31.11
CA VAL A 250 18.78 -13.21 32.57
C VAL A 250 19.28 -14.57 33.05
N ALA A 251 18.67 -15.67 32.58
CA ALA A 251 19.10 -17.03 32.95
C ALA A 251 20.56 -17.29 32.52
N THR A 252 20.92 -16.90 31.29
CA THR A 252 22.28 -17.05 30.77
C THR A 252 23.30 -16.24 31.59
N ASN A 253 22.99 -14.98 31.89
CA ASN A 253 23.85 -14.13 32.71
C ASN A 253 24.01 -14.70 34.14
N THR A 254 22.95 -15.26 34.72
CA THR A 254 23.02 -15.89 36.04
C THR A 254 23.89 -17.13 36.03
N ILE A 255 23.80 -17.98 34.99
CA ILE A 255 24.64 -19.17 34.83
C ILE A 255 26.11 -18.79 34.67
N THR A 256 26.40 -17.73 33.86
CA THR A 256 27.77 -17.23 33.67
C THR A 256 28.35 -16.77 34.99
N HIS A 257 27.60 -15.97 35.77
CA HIS A 257 28.07 -15.52 37.11
C HIS A 257 28.27 -16.65 38.14
N LEU A 258 27.50 -17.74 38.02
CA LEU A 258 27.67 -18.89 38.91
C LEU A 258 28.86 -19.76 38.52
N ASN A 259 29.31 -19.75 37.28
CA ASN A 259 30.48 -20.48 36.80
C ASN A 259 31.81 -19.72 37.01
N ASP A 260 31.74 -18.43 37.36
CA ASP A 260 32.90 -17.57 37.65
C ASP A 260 33.23 -17.52 39.16
N ILE A 261 32.53 -18.28 40.01
CA ILE A 261 32.78 -18.48 41.45
C ILE A 261 33.34 -19.88 41.67
#